data_84e59b57de9dce3ddb6b5f58db781005
#
_entry.id   84e59b57de9dce3ddb6b5f58db781005
#
_cell.length_a   1.000
_cell.length_b   1.000
_cell.length_c   1.000
_cell.angle_alpha   90.00
_cell.angle_beta   90.00
_cell.angle_gamma   90.00
#
_symmetry.space_group_name_H-M   'P 1'
#
loop_
_entity.id
_entity.type
_entity.pdbx_description
1 polymer ?
#
loop_
_entity_poly.entity_id
_entity_poly.type
_entity_poly.pdbx_seq_one_letter_code
_entity_poly.pdbx_strand_id
1 'polypeptide(L)'
;MTITLNGRDLTVTQVVAVARHGETVALAPEALAAMRRSRAIVQDVLAGGEPVYGLTTGVGERKAYLLDPAARQRFNHRLVLNHRIAQGDAAPADVVRGAMLCLANSYAKGVTGVRPELAEMIITLLNEGFAPPVRRLGSIGQGDLGPMADLAHGLITRSGFEVAENEGL
;
A
#
# COMPACT_ATOMS: atom_id res chain seq x y z
N MET A 1 -23.69 0.99 -6.63
CA MET A 1 -23.39 -0.47 -6.65
C MET A 1 -22.10 -0.71 -5.90
N THR A 2 -21.96 -1.82 -5.17
CA THR A 2 -20.71 -2.10 -4.44
C THR A 2 -19.82 -3.02 -5.28
N ILE A 3 -18.56 -2.60 -5.51
CA ILE A 3 -17.56 -3.38 -6.22
C ILE A 3 -16.74 -4.18 -5.23
N THR A 4 -16.75 -5.51 -5.35
CA THR A 4 -16.06 -6.41 -4.44
C THR A 4 -14.69 -6.80 -5.02
N LEU A 5 -13.62 -6.50 -4.27
CA LEU A 5 -12.24 -6.81 -4.66
C LEU A 5 -11.85 -8.22 -4.21
N ASN A 6 -11.46 -9.05 -5.16
CA ASN A 6 -10.95 -10.41 -4.93
C ASN A 6 -9.50 -10.61 -5.41
N GLY A 7 -8.87 -9.53 -5.90
CA GLY A 7 -7.51 -9.54 -6.40
C GLY A 7 -7.34 -10.04 -7.83
N ARG A 8 -8.43 -10.36 -8.55
CA ARG A 8 -8.36 -11.02 -9.89
C ARG A 8 -9.21 -10.35 -10.95
N ASP A 9 -10.49 -10.09 -10.65
CA ASP A 9 -11.51 -9.82 -11.67
C ASP A 9 -11.85 -8.32 -11.81
N LEU A 10 -11.02 -7.43 -11.29
CA LEU A 10 -11.22 -5.99 -11.42
C LEU A 10 -11.08 -5.56 -12.87
N THR A 11 -12.14 -4.97 -13.42
CA THR A 11 -12.21 -4.48 -14.80
C THR A 11 -11.98 -2.98 -14.91
N VAL A 12 -11.59 -2.50 -16.08
CA VAL A 12 -11.44 -1.06 -16.35
C VAL A 12 -12.74 -0.30 -16.09
N THR A 13 -13.90 -0.87 -16.46
CA THR A 13 -15.21 -0.26 -16.19
C THR A 13 -15.44 -0.06 -14.69
N GLN A 14 -15.09 -1.03 -13.87
CA GLN A 14 -15.19 -0.92 -12.42
C GLN A 14 -14.23 0.12 -11.85
N VAL A 15 -12.99 0.22 -12.38
CA VAL A 15 -12.05 1.27 -11.99
C VAL A 15 -12.63 2.64 -12.28
N VAL A 16 -13.21 2.85 -13.45
CA VAL A 16 -13.87 4.13 -13.82
C VAL A 16 -15.06 4.41 -12.90
N ALA A 17 -15.89 3.40 -12.60
CA ALA A 17 -17.05 3.55 -11.72
C ALA A 17 -16.66 4.03 -10.30
N VAL A 18 -15.60 3.47 -9.71
CA VAL A 18 -15.11 3.90 -8.40
C VAL A 18 -14.41 5.25 -8.49
N ALA A 19 -13.50 5.40 -9.45
CA ALA A 19 -12.65 6.57 -9.52
C ALA A 19 -13.41 7.86 -9.86
N ARG A 20 -14.38 7.79 -10.79
CA ARG A 20 -15.12 8.94 -11.32
C ARG A 20 -16.55 9.07 -10.81
N HIS A 21 -17.21 7.94 -10.55
CA HIS A 21 -18.62 7.95 -10.17
C HIS A 21 -18.86 7.65 -8.70
N GLY A 22 -17.81 7.40 -7.91
CA GLY A 22 -17.91 7.23 -6.47
C GLY A 22 -18.60 5.94 -6.03
N GLU A 23 -18.61 4.91 -6.89
CA GLU A 23 -19.13 3.59 -6.49
C GLU A 23 -18.35 3.05 -5.28
N THR A 24 -19.07 2.41 -4.38
CA THR A 24 -18.49 1.87 -3.15
C THR A 24 -17.69 0.60 -3.41
N VAL A 25 -16.72 0.34 -2.53
CA VAL A 25 -15.80 -0.79 -2.63
C VAL A 25 -15.88 -1.63 -1.36
N ALA A 26 -15.77 -2.95 -1.50
CA ALA A 26 -15.64 -3.89 -0.39
C ALA A 26 -14.57 -4.94 -0.70
N LEU A 27 -14.00 -5.53 0.35
CA LEU A 27 -13.07 -6.64 0.22
C LEU A 27 -13.83 -7.98 0.29
N ALA A 28 -13.53 -8.90 -0.62
CA ALA A 28 -14.09 -10.24 -0.60
C ALA A 28 -13.62 -11.02 0.64
N PRO A 29 -14.47 -11.79 1.32
CA PRO A 29 -14.08 -12.58 2.48
C PRO A 29 -12.92 -13.56 2.20
N GLU A 30 -12.91 -14.17 1.04
CA GLU A 30 -11.84 -15.07 0.59
C GLU A 30 -10.53 -14.33 0.35
N ALA A 31 -10.56 -13.08 -0.15
CA ALA A 31 -9.38 -12.24 -0.29
C ALA A 31 -8.80 -11.88 1.09
N LEU A 32 -9.65 -11.48 2.04
CA LEU A 32 -9.24 -11.23 3.42
C LEU A 32 -8.58 -12.46 4.05
N ALA A 33 -9.16 -13.65 3.86
CA ALA A 33 -8.58 -14.89 4.34
C ALA A 33 -7.22 -15.20 3.69
N ALA A 34 -7.06 -14.93 2.37
CA ALA A 34 -5.79 -15.09 1.68
C ALA A 34 -4.73 -14.10 2.18
N MET A 35 -5.08 -12.84 2.42
CA MET A 35 -4.18 -11.84 3.00
C MET A 35 -3.70 -12.24 4.39
N ARG A 36 -4.60 -12.75 5.26
CA ARG A 36 -4.24 -13.24 6.60
C ARG A 36 -3.25 -14.41 6.54
N ARG A 37 -3.44 -15.36 5.63
CA ARG A 37 -2.49 -16.47 5.42
C ARG A 37 -1.11 -15.97 4.97
N SER A 38 -1.09 -15.05 4.00
CA SER A 38 0.15 -14.46 3.52
C SER A 38 0.87 -13.66 4.62
N ARG A 39 0.10 -12.94 5.45
CA ARG A 39 0.67 -12.20 6.59
C ARG A 39 1.27 -13.12 7.65
N ALA A 40 0.65 -14.26 7.93
CA ALA A 40 1.20 -15.24 8.87
C ALA A 40 2.61 -15.70 8.46
N ILE A 41 2.84 -15.95 7.16
CA ILE A 41 4.17 -16.31 6.64
C ILE A 41 5.19 -15.20 6.94
N VAL A 42 4.79 -13.92 6.77
CA VAL A 42 5.68 -12.78 7.09
C VAL A 42 6.02 -12.75 8.59
N GLN A 43 5.06 -13.05 9.46
CA GLN A 43 5.29 -13.09 10.89
C GLN A 43 6.25 -14.22 11.29
N ASP A 44 6.12 -15.40 10.67
CA ASP A 44 7.04 -16.53 10.88
C ASP A 44 8.47 -16.17 10.46
N VAL A 45 8.62 -15.50 9.30
CA VAL A 45 9.94 -15.01 8.82
C VAL A 45 10.54 -13.97 9.78
N LEU A 46 9.71 -13.05 10.28
CA LEU A 46 10.17 -12.05 11.25
C LEU A 46 10.63 -12.66 12.56
N ALA A 47 9.95 -13.71 13.02
CA ALA A 47 10.32 -14.48 14.22
C ALA A 47 11.59 -15.30 14.01
N GLY A 48 11.79 -15.86 12.81
CA GLY A 48 12.98 -16.65 12.46
C GLY A 48 14.26 -15.83 12.26
N GLY A 49 14.13 -14.52 12.03
CA GLY A 49 15.27 -13.60 11.85
C GLY A 49 16.04 -13.78 10.54
N GLU A 50 15.49 -14.49 9.57
CA GLU A 50 16.11 -14.70 8.28
C GLU A 50 16.24 -13.39 7.48
N PRO A 51 17.30 -13.22 6.67
CA PRO A 51 17.47 -12.04 5.84
C PRO A 51 16.50 -12.06 4.66
N VAL A 52 15.48 -11.21 4.72
CA VAL A 52 14.50 -11.01 3.63
C VAL A 52 14.51 -9.56 3.19
N TYR A 53 14.70 -9.33 1.91
CA TYR A 53 14.81 -8.01 1.30
C TYR A 53 13.61 -7.11 1.66
N GLY A 54 13.91 -5.94 2.23
CA GLY A 54 12.90 -4.93 2.59
C GLY A 54 11.97 -5.32 3.75
N LEU A 55 12.18 -6.50 4.34
CA LEU A 55 11.43 -6.96 5.51
C LEU A 55 12.31 -6.99 6.76
N THR A 56 13.38 -7.80 6.73
CA THR A 56 14.38 -7.88 7.80
C THR A 56 15.70 -7.22 7.43
N THR A 57 15.88 -6.82 6.16
CA THR A 57 17.01 -6.05 5.68
C THR A 57 16.58 -4.70 5.16
N GLY A 58 17.53 -3.80 4.94
CA GLY A 58 17.32 -2.57 4.17
C GLY A 58 17.00 -2.87 2.69
N VAL A 59 16.79 -1.81 1.92
CA VAL A 59 16.52 -1.87 0.47
C VAL A 59 17.66 -1.23 -0.33
N GLY A 60 17.72 -1.53 -1.64
CA GLY A 60 18.74 -1.01 -2.54
C GLY A 60 20.15 -1.41 -2.07
N GLU A 61 21.05 -0.46 -1.94
CA GLU A 61 22.42 -0.70 -1.48
C GLU A 61 22.48 -1.24 -0.03
N ARG A 62 21.45 -0.99 0.77
CA ARG A 62 21.35 -1.47 2.16
C ARG A 62 20.78 -2.88 2.29
N LYS A 63 20.56 -3.59 1.20
CA LYS A 63 19.99 -4.95 1.18
C LYS A 63 20.77 -5.99 2.00
N ALA A 64 22.07 -5.77 2.22
CA ALA A 64 22.92 -6.65 3.01
C ALA A 64 22.88 -6.38 4.53
N TYR A 65 22.28 -5.27 4.96
CA TYR A 65 22.23 -4.90 6.37
C TYR A 65 20.95 -5.42 7.02
N LEU A 66 21.11 -6.32 8.00
CA LEU A 66 20.02 -6.75 8.87
C LEU A 66 19.58 -5.58 9.76
N LEU A 67 18.28 -5.43 9.88
CA LEU A 67 17.65 -4.41 10.72
C LEU A 67 17.11 -5.08 12.00
N ASP A 68 17.55 -4.59 13.15
CA ASP A 68 16.91 -4.96 14.41
C ASP A 68 15.46 -4.43 14.46
N PRO A 69 14.60 -4.92 15.36
CA PRO A 69 13.19 -4.52 15.41
C PRO A 69 12.98 -2.99 15.51
N ALA A 70 13.75 -2.30 16.35
CA ALA A 70 13.63 -0.84 16.51
C ALA A 70 14.14 -0.08 15.28
N ALA A 71 15.19 -0.61 14.61
CA ALA A 71 15.70 -0.05 13.36
C ALA A 71 14.68 -0.24 12.22
N ARG A 72 13.96 -1.37 12.17
CA ARG A 72 12.92 -1.64 11.15
C ARG A 72 11.81 -0.60 11.18
N GLN A 73 11.30 -0.30 12.37
CA GLN A 73 10.25 0.72 12.52
C GLN A 73 10.71 2.09 12.00
N ARG A 74 11.86 2.55 12.44
CA ARG A 74 12.43 3.83 11.98
C ARG A 74 12.72 3.81 10.48
N PHE A 75 13.14 2.66 9.95
CA PHE A 75 13.44 2.48 8.55
C PHE A 75 12.18 2.62 7.69
N ASN A 76 11.09 1.93 8.05
CA ASN A 76 9.82 1.97 7.31
C ASN A 76 9.23 3.39 7.27
N HIS A 77 9.21 4.08 8.40
CA HIS A 77 8.74 5.47 8.44
C HIS A 77 9.59 6.38 7.56
N ARG A 78 10.91 6.28 7.67
CA ARG A 78 11.86 7.08 6.86
C ARG A 78 11.80 6.70 5.38
N LEU A 79 11.53 5.44 5.05
CA LEU A 79 11.42 4.99 3.67
C LEU A 79 10.34 5.78 2.91
N VAL A 80 9.16 5.92 3.50
CA VAL A 80 8.08 6.73 2.91
C VAL A 80 8.51 8.18 2.77
N LEU A 81 9.04 8.80 3.83
CA LEU A 81 9.42 10.21 3.82
C LEU A 81 10.56 10.50 2.82
N ASN A 82 11.58 9.66 2.78
CA ASN A 82 12.76 9.85 1.92
C ASN A 82 12.45 9.64 0.43
N HIS A 83 11.38 8.90 0.10
CA HIS A 83 10.96 8.69 -1.28
C HIS A 83 9.91 9.70 -1.76
N ARG A 84 9.53 10.69 -0.94
CA ARG A 84 8.64 11.80 -1.35
C ARG A 84 9.41 12.84 -2.16
N ILE A 85 9.89 12.42 -3.30
CA ILE A 85 10.72 13.24 -4.21
C ILE A 85 9.98 13.66 -5.47
N ALA A 86 8.72 13.25 -5.63
CA ALA A 86 7.91 13.61 -6.78
C ALA A 86 7.66 15.14 -6.85
N GLN A 87 7.62 15.68 -8.07
CA GLN A 87 7.56 17.10 -8.37
C GLN A 87 6.38 17.43 -9.30
N GLY A 88 6.16 18.71 -9.54
CA GLY A 88 5.13 19.20 -10.45
C GLY A 88 3.73 19.19 -9.85
N ASP A 89 2.74 19.31 -10.71
CA ASP A 89 1.33 19.39 -10.34
C ASP A 89 0.82 18.07 -9.78
N ALA A 90 -0.18 18.16 -8.91
CA ALA A 90 -0.87 16.96 -8.43
C ALA A 90 -1.61 16.25 -9.57
N ALA A 91 -1.65 14.95 -9.52
CA ALA A 91 -2.46 14.13 -10.42
C ALA A 91 -3.96 14.40 -10.17
N PRO A 92 -4.81 14.30 -11.22
CA PRO A 92 -6.26 14.37 -11.04
C PRO A 92 -6.77 13.37 -10.01
N ALA A 93 -7.77 13.76 -9.22
CA ALA A 93 -8.29 12.92 -8.15
C ALA A 93 -8.78 11.54 -8.63
N ASP A 94 -9.38 11.46 -9.81
CA ASP A 94 -9.82 10.20 -10.41
C ASP A 94 -8.65 9.26 -10.72
N VAL A 95 -7.50 9.80 -11.15
CA VAL A 95 -6.27 9.02 -11.38
C VAL A 95 -5.75 8.45 -10.05
N VAL A 96 -5.69 9.28 -9.01
CA VAL A 96 -5.23 8.85 -7.67
C VAL A 96 -6.17 7.80 -7.08
N ARG A 97 -7.50 8.00 -7.18
CA ARG A 97 -8.50 7.03 -6.73
C ARG A 97 -8.41 5.71 -7.48
N GLY A 98 -8.17 5.77 -8.80
CA GLY A 98 -7.90 4.58 -9.62
C GLY A 98 -6.66 3.83 -9.15
N ALA A 99 -5.58 4.53 -8.86
CA ALA A 99 -4.34 3.94 -8.31
C ALA A 99 -4.58 3.29 -6.94
N MET A 100 -5.30 3.96 -6.03
CA MET A 100 -5.69 3.41 -4.72
C MET A 100 -6.49 2.11 -4.87
N LEU A 101 -7.46 2.08 -5.78
CA LEU A 101 -8.28 0.89 -6.04
C LEU A 101 -7.44 -0.28 -6.59
N CYS A 102 -6.56 0.00 -7.55
CA CYS A 102 -5.65 -1.00 -8.12
C CYS A 102 -4.70 -1.56 -7.05
N LEU A 103 -4.20 -0.70 -6.15
CA LEU A 103 -3.34 -1.08 -5.04
C LEU A 103 -4.10 -2.00 -4.05
N ALA A 104 -5.31 -1.60 -3.62
CA ALA A 104 -6.15 -2.43 -2.76
C ALA A 104 -6.47 -3.80 -3.40
N ASN A 105 -6.78 -3.81 -4.71
CA ASN A 105 -7.00 -5.06 -5.42
C ASN A 105 -5.73 -5.92 -5.54
N SER A 106 -4.56 -5.30 -5.65
CA SER A 106 -3.28 -6.03 -5.63
C SER A 106 -3.03 -6.69 -4.28
N TYR A 107 -3.36 -6.02 -3.19
CA TYR A 107 -3.28 -6.60 -1.83
C TYR A 107 -4.30 -7.74 -1.64
N ALA A 108 -5.50 -7.59 -2.20
CA ALA A 108 -6.55 -8.62 -2.18
C ALA A 108 -6.14 -9.97 -2.81
N LYS A 109 -5.06 -10.00 -3.62
CA LYS A 109 -4.48 -11.28 -4.10
C LYS A 109 -3.95 -12.16 -2.95
N GLY A 110 -3.61 -11.57 -1.82
CA GLY A 110 -3.06 -12.29 -0.67
C GLY A 110 -1.68 -12.89 -0.91
N VAL A 111 -0.81 -12.21 -1.68
CA VAL A 111 0.57 -12.67 -1.98
C VAL A 111 1.64 -11.67 -1.55
N THR A 112 1.23 -10.51 -1.04
CA THR A 112 2.17 -9.42 -0.68
C THR A 112 2.62 -9.44 0.77
N GLY A 113 1.95 -10.21 1.63
CA GLY A 113 2.25 -10.27 3.06
C GLY A 113 1.92 -9.01 3.86
N VAL A 114 1.28 -8.01 3.23
CA VAL A 114 0.83 -6.80 3.93
C VAL A 114 -0.29 -7.12 4.91
N ARG A 115 -0.42 -6.29 5.93
CA ARG A 115 -1.53 -6.39 6.89
C ARG A 115 -2.88 -6.15 6.18
N PRO A 116 -3.90 -6.96 6.43
CA PRO A 116 -5.24 -6.76 5.86
C PRO A 116 -5.81 -5.36 6.12
N GLU A 117 -5.54 -4.80 7.29
CA GLU A 117 -5.97 -3.48 7.73
C GLU A 117 -5.52 -2.37 6.77
N LEU A 118 -4.40 -2.58 6.06
CA LEU A 118 -3.92 -1.62 5.05
C LEU A 118 -4.87 -1.56 3.83
N ALA A 119 -5.36 -2.71 3.37
CA ALA A 119 -6.34 -2.74 2.29
C ALA A 119 -7.69 -2.17 2.74
N GLU A 120 -8.13 -2.52 3.95
CA GLU A 120 -9.37 -2.01 4.55
C GLU A 120 -9.33 -0.49 4.73
N MET A 121 -8.21 0.06 5.18
CA MET A 121 -7.99 1.51 5.27
C MET A 121 -8.10 2.19 3.90
N ILE A 122 -7.45 1.66 2.86
CA ILE A 122 -7.53 2.22 1.50
C ILE A 122 -8.99 2.21 1.01
N ILE A 123 -9.71 1.11 1.23
CA ILE A 123 -11.12 0.96 0.84
C ILE A 123 -11.99 1.97 1.60
N THR A 124 -11.81 2.14 2.89
CA THR A 124 -12.53 3.13 3.70
C THR A 124 -12.33 4.53 3.13
N LEU A 125 -11.08 4.93 2.88
CA LEU A 125 -10.76 6.24 2.33
C LEU A 125 -11.30 6.44 0.90
N LEU A 126 -11.29 5.40 0.06
CA LEU A 126 -11.96 5.43 -1.25
C LEU A 126 -13.46 5.68 -1.12
N ASN A 127 -14.13 5.00 -0.19
CA ASN A 127 -15.56 5.14 0.07
C ASN A 127 -15.93 6.53 0.65
N GLU A 128 -15.01 7.15 1.38
CA GLU A 128 -15.11 8.54 1.84
C GLU A 128 -14.86 9.57 0.73
N GLY A 129 -14.51 9.15 -0.47
CA GLY A 129 -14.19 10.06 -1.58
C GLY A 129 -12.79 10.68 -1.49
N PHE A 130 -11.94 10.22 -0.59
CA PHE A 130 -10.60 10.77 -0.39
C PHE A 130 -9.65 10.45 -1.55
N ALA A 131 -8.83 11.43 -1.91
CA ALA A 131 -7.70 11.30 -2.83
C ALA A 131 -6.56 12.21 -2.34
N PRO A 132 -5.44 11.67 -1.86
CA PRO A 132 -4.32 12.50 -1.43
C PRO A 132 -3.64 13.19 -2.62
N PRO A 133 -2.96 14.33 -2.40
CA PRO A 133 -2.17 14.97 -3.44
C PRO A 133 -0.95 14.09 -3.79
N VAL A 134 -0.92 13.57 -5.01
CA VAL A 134 0.18 12.79 -5.57
C VAL A 134 0.77 13.55 -6.75
N ARG A 135 2.05 13.90 -6.70
CA ARG A 135 2.72 14.62 -7.77
C ARG A 135 3.06 13.71 -8.93
N ARG A 136 2.96 14.25 -10.16
CA ARG A 136 3.05 13.46 -11.39
C ARG A 136 4.46 13.20 -11.90
N LEU A 137 5.42 14.04 -11.54
CA LEU A 137 6.81 13.96 -12.02
C LEU A 137 7.67 13.26 -10.96
N GLY A 138 8.39 12.22 -11.34
CA GLY A 138 9.25 11.44 -10.44
C GLY A 138 9.14 9.94 -10.63
N SER A 139 8.24 9.49 -11.51
CA SER A 139 8.27 8.10 -11.99
C SER A 139 9.48 7.88 -12.89
N ILE A 140 10.19 6.78 -12.65
CA ILE A 140 11.26 6.30 -13.54
C ILE A 140 10.80 5.10 -14.39
N GLY A 141 9.48 4.84 -14.39
CA GLY A 141 8.87 3.71 -15.09
C GLY A 141 9.08 2.37 -14.39
N GLN A 142 9.60 2.36 -13.18
CA GLN A 142 9.83 1.17 -12.36
C GLN A 142 9.57 1.48 -10.89
N GLY A 143 8.64 0.76 -10.28
CA GLY A 143 8.28 0.87 -8.86
C GLY A 143 7.60 2.18 -8.46
N ASP A 144 7.67 3.21 -9.26
CA ASP A 144 7.06 4.55 -9.08
C ASP A 144 7.18 5.10 -7.63
N LEU A 145 8.37 4.94 -7.05
CA LEU A 145 8.62 5.21 -5.62
C LEU A 145 8.19 6.62 -5.18
N GLY A 146 8.45 7.65 -5.99
CA GLY A 146 8.07 9.02 -5.65
C GLY A 146 6.55 9.21 -5.53
N PRO A 147 5.77 8.96 -6.59
CA PRO A 147 4.31 9.03 -6.52
C PRO A 147 3.69 8.10 -5.48
N MET A 148 4.21 6.88 -5.33
CA MET A 148 3.70 5.93 -4.32
C MET A 148 4.03 6.37 -2.88
N ALA A 149 5.15 7.06 -2.66
CA ALA A 149 5.47 7.63 -1.36
C ALA A 149 4.55 8.82 -1.00
N ASP A 150 4.19 9.66 -1.98
CA ASP A 150 3.18 10.70 -1.77
C ASP A 150 1.82 10.09 -1.43
N LEU A 151 1.41 9.03 -2.15
CA LEU A 151 0.18 8.29 -1.86
C LEU A 151 0.19 7.71 -0.45
N ALA A 152 1.22 6.94 -0.10
CA ALA A 152 1.36 6.31 1.21
C ALA A 152 1.34 7.34 2.35
N HIS A 153 2.09 8.43 2.22
CA HIS A 153 2.10 9.50 3.20
C HIS A 153 0.70 10.13 3.39
N GLY A 154 -0.01 10.41 2.30
CA GLY A 154 -1.35 10.98 2.37
C GLY A 154 -2.36 10.05 3.04
N LEU A 155 -2.28 8.74 2.76
CA LEU A 155 -3.13 7.71 3.39
C LEU A 155 -2.86 7.61 4.90
N ILE A 156 -1.58 7.51 5.31
CA ILE A 156 -1.16 7.43 6.71
C ILE A 156 -1.59 8.69 7.47
N THR A 157 -1.33 9.86 6.92
CA THR A 157 -1.68 11.14 7.57
C THR A 157 -3.20 11.28 7.76
N ARG A 158 -4.00 10.88 6.78
CA ARG A 158 -5.46 11.01 6.84
C ARG A 158 -6.11 10.01 7.79
N SER A 159 -5.64 8.77 7.77
CA SER A 159 -6.23 7.69 8.57
C SER A 159 -5.78 7.67 10.03
N GLY A 160 -4.67 8.34 10.37
CA GLY A 160 -4.00 8.13 11.63
C GLY A 160 -3.43 6.71 11.80
N PHE A 161 -3.29 6.00 10.68
CA PHE A 161 -2.78 4.63 10.67
C PHE A 161 -1.35 4.62 11.20
N GLU A 162 -1.18 4.09 12.40
CA GLU A 162 0.15 3.94 12.98
C GLU A 162 0.92 2.86 12.22
N VAL A 163 2.10 3.20 11.78
CA VAL A 163 3.09 2.20 11.35
C VAL A 163 3.49 1.48 12.63
N ALA A 164 2.87 0.33 12.88
CA ALA A 164 3.00 -0.40 14.13
C ALA A 164 4.47 -0.66 14.47
N GLU A 165 4.79 -0.50 15.74
CA GLU A 165 6.16 -0.48 16.24
C GLU A 165 6.98 -1.74 15.96
N ASN A 166 6.34 -2.87 15.67
CA ASN A 166 7.01 -4.17 15.52
C ASN A 166 6.66 -4.94 14.26
N GLU A 167 5.87 -4.37 13.35
CA GLU A 167 5.44 -5.08 12.17
C GLU A 167 5.86 -4.31 10.92
N GLY A 168 6.69 -4.91 10.08
CA GLY A 168 7.00 -4.37 8.75
C GLY A 168 5.70 -4.07 7.97
N LEU A 169 5.73 -3.00 7.17
CA LEU A 169 4.63 -2.67 6.24
C LEU A 169 4.32 -3.83 5.31
#